data_a2ffd73bf0b7a930a414daf6a1973990
#
_entry.id   a2ffd73bf0b7a930a414daf6a1973990
#
_cell.length_a   1.000
_cell.length_b   1.000
_cell.length_c   1.000
_cell.angle_alpha   90.00
_cell.angle_beta   90.00
_cell.angle_gamma   90.00
#
_symmetry.space_group_name_H-M   'P 1'
#
loop_
_entity.id
_entity.type
_entity.pdbx_description
1 polymer ?
#
loop_
_entity_poly.entity_id
_entity_poly.type
_entity_poly.pdbx_seq_one_letter_code
_entity_poly.pdbx_strand_id
1 'polypeptide(L)'
;PKDALAIDATPVEDGQSVTVGSLDIEVIYTPGHSEGSVSFDIDGSALITGDTLFHESVGRVELGVEAGIEDSDVEGNAATLYESLQRLLDRPDDALVLPAHDPGSPEPPVTATLAEIKERNDDLGRDREEFVQELASDIPDHPPNFERVKRTNVGQESVPNDELAELELGPNNCAAE
;
A
#
# COMPACT_ATOMS: atom_id res chain seq x y z
N PRO A 1 3.49 13.61 -2.12
CA PRO A 1 3.55 15.04 -2.42
C PRO A 1 4.41 15.31 -3.65
N LYS A 2 3.85 16.01 -4.63
CA LYS A 2 4.49 16.29 -5.94
C LYS A 2 5.87 16.95 -5.80
N ASP A 3 6.04 17.76 -4.78
CA ASP A 3 7.26 18.54 -4.55
C ASP A 3 8.45 17.69 -4.05
N ALA A 4 8.20 16.46 -3.61
CA ALA A 4 9.23 15.51 -3.18
C ALA A 4 9.86 14.73 -4.35
N LEU A 5 9.17 14.69 -5.52
CA LEU A 5 9.64 13.93 -6.68
C LEU A 5 10.68 14.72 -7.45
N ALA A 6 11.85 14.14 -7.69
CA ALA A 6 12.89 14.68 -8.58
C ALA A 6 12.68 14.28 -10.05
N ILE A 7 11.52 13.69 -10.37
CA ILE A 7 11.14 13.27 -11.73
C ILE A 7 9.93 14.04 -12.22
N ASP A 8 9.78 14.16 -13.54
CA ASP A 8 8.59 14.74 -14.16
C ASP A 8 7.44 13.71 -14.09
N ALA A 9 6.37 14.06 -13.37
CA ALA A 9 5.22 13.20 -13.16
C ALA A 9 3.91 13.98 -13.31
N THR A 10 2.92 13.33 -13.86
CA THR A 10 1.54 13.86 -13.89
C THR A 10 0.85 13.50 -12.58
N PRO A 11 0.42 14.50 -11.79
CA PRO A 11 -0.32 14.22 -10.57
C PRO A 11 -1.70 13.66 -10.90
N VAL A 12 -2.16 12.78 -10.03
CA VAL A 12 -3.55 12.29 -10.02
C VAL A 12 -4.26 12.79 -8.76
N GLU A 13 -5.57 12.93 -8.85
CA GLU A 13 -6.42 13.38 -7.74
C GLU A 13 -7.39 12.27 -7.33
N ASP A 14 -7.80 12.28 -6.08
CA ASP A 14 -8.80 11.34 -5.54
C ASP A 14 -10.12 11.45 -6.33
N GLY A 15 -10.68 10.31 -6.72
CA GLY A 15 -11.87 10.22 -7.55
C GLY A 15 -11.66 10.57 -9.03
N GLN A 16 -10.43 10.88 -9.45
CA GLN A 16 -10.11 11.10 -10.86
C GLN A 16 -10.28 9.80 -11.65
N SER A 17 -10.88 9.87 -12.84
CA SER A 17 -10.91 8.75 -13.79
C SER A 17 -9.84 8.94 -14.86
N VAL A 18 -9.11 7.86 -15.14
CA VAL A 18 -8.11 7.77 -16.22
C VAL A 18 -8.53 6.66 -17.16
N THR A 19 -8.74 6.98 -18.45
CA THR A 19 -9.11 5.98 -19.45
C THR A 19 -7.88 5.39 -20.12
N VAL A 20 -7.75 4.06 -20.10
CA VAL A 20 -6.68 3.31 -20.79
C VAL A 20 -7.31 2.32 -21.76
N GLY A 21 -7.28 2.65 -23.04
CA GLY A 21 -7.99 1.87 -24.06
C GLY A 21 -9.50 1.95 -23.87
N SER A 22 -10.13 0.84 -23.47
CA SER A 22 -11.57 0.76 -23.17
C SER A 22 -11.86 0.67 -21.69
N LEU A 23 -10.84 0.73 -20.82
CA LEU A 23 -10.98 0.61 -19.38
C LEU A 23 -11.03 2.00 -18.74
N ASP A 24 -11.95 2.21 -17.82
CA ASP A 24 -11.99 3.37 -16.95
C ASP A 24 -11.40 3.00 -15.59
N ILE A 25 -10.38 3.75 -15.18
CA ILE A 25 -9.62 3.50 -13.96
C ILE A 25 -9.89 4.66 -13.00
N GLU A 26 -10.58 4.39 -11.91
CA GLU A 26 -10.79 5.37 -10.84
C GLU A 26 -9.59 5.38 -9.89
N VAL A 27 -9.08 6.56 -9.58
CA VAL A 27 -8.04 6.78 -8.58
C VAL A 27 -8.68 6.90 -7.20
N ILE A 28 -8.27 6.06 -6.27
CA ILE A 28 -8.71 6.08 -4.88
C ILE A 28 -7.52 6.45 -4.01
N TYR A 29 -7.55 7.62 -3.37
CA TYR A 29 -6.50 7.99 -2.42
C TYR A 29 -6.61 7.14 -1.16
N THR A 30 -5.56 6.36 -0.87
CA THR A 30 -5.53 5.36 0.21
C THR A 30 -4.28 5.52 1.09
N PRO A 31 -4.12 6.68 1.77
CA PRO A 31 -2.99 6.94 2.66
C PRO A 31 -3.01 6.05 3.91
N GLY A 32 -1.87 6.02 4.61
CA GLY A 32 -1.68 5.30 5.87
C GLY A 32 -0.38 4.49 5.85
N HIS A 33 -0.21 3.61 4.85
CA HIS A 33 1.11 3.00 4.59
C HIS A 33 2.12 4.06 4.14
N SER A 34 1.73 4.95 3.27
CA SER A 34 2.45 6.18 2.93
C SER A 34 1.48 7.32 2.63
N GLU A 35 1.95 8.58 2.75
CA GLU A 35 1.14 9.75 2.41
C GLU A 35 0.72 9.80 0.94
N GLY A 36 1.49 9.18 0.07
CA GLY A 36 1.25 9.18 -1.38
C GLY A 36 0.52 7.94 -1.89
N SER A 37 0.10 7.03 -1.01
CA SER A 37 -0.55 5.78 -1.42
C SER A 37 -1.86 6.03 -2.14
N VAL A 38 -2.00 5.37 -3.29
CA VAL A 38 -3.22 5.35 -4.10
C VAL A 38 -3.55 3.92 -4.50
N SER A 39 -4.82 3.61 -4.57
CA SER A 39 -5.35 2.39 -5.16
C SER A 39 -6.09 2.73 -6.46
N PHE A 40 -6.29 1.75 -7.30
CA PHE A 40 -6.99 1.94 -8.56
C PHE A 40 -8.13 0.93 -8.67
N ASP A 41 -9.32 1.42 -8.99
CA ASP A 41 -10.47 0.58 -9.34
C ASP A 41 -10.60 0.53 -10.86
N ILE A 42 -10.55 -0.66 -11.42
CA ILE A 42 -10.66 -0.92 -12.85
C ILE A 42 -12.08 -1.42 -13.15
N ASP A 43 -12.96 -0.52 -13.57
CA ASP A 43 -14.35 -0.83 -13.95
C ASP A 43 -15.14 -1.63 -12.90
N GLY A 44 -14.81 -1.52 -11.61
CA GLY A 44 -15.40 -2.33 -10.53
C GLY A 44 -15.07 -3.82 -10.59
N SER A 45 -14.16 -4.24 -11.49
CA SER A 45 -13.80 -5.65 -11.69
C SER A 45 -12.48 -6.04 -11.06
N ALA A 46 -11.58 -5.08 -10.84
CA ALA A 46 -10.31 -5.30 -10.17
C ALA A 46 -9.87 -4.07 -9.37
N LEU A 47 -9.21 -4.32 -8.25
CA LEU A 47 -8.62 -3.30 -7.38
C LEU A 47 -7.12 -3.50 -7.33
N ILE A 48 -6.34 -2.55 -7.83
CA ILE A 48 -4.88 -2.51 -7.61
C ILE A 48 -4.67 -1.75 -6.31
N THR A 49 -4.26 -2.44 -5.25
CA THR A 49 -4.24 -1.89 -3.88
C THR A 49 -2.87 -1.46 -3.40
N GLY A 50 -1.82 -1.69 -4.21
CA GLY A 50 -0.44 -1.39 -3.80
C GLY A 50 -0.10 -2.07 -2.48
N ASP A 51 0.49 -1.30 -1.56
CA ASP A 51 0.82 -1.76 -0.20
C ASP A 51 -0.24 -1.35 0.83
N THR A 52 -1.47 -1.03 0.40
CA THR A 52 -2.57 -0.68 1.31
C THR A 52 -3.29 -1.92 1.83
N LEU A 53 -3.64 -2.85 0.94
CA LEU A 53 -4.39 -4.06 1.25
C LEU A 53 -3.75 -5.28 0.58
N PHE A 54 -3.41 -6.28 1.38
CA PHE A 54 -2.95 -7.60 0.97
C PHE A 54 -4.03 -8.67 1.18
N HIS A 55 -3.76 -9.91 0.81
CA HIS A 55 -4.76 -10.98 0.93
C HIS A 55 -5.04 -11.36 2.38
N GLU A 56 -4.03 -11.37 3.26
CA GLU A 56 -4.14 -11.82 4.64
C GLU A 56 -3.67 -10.77 5.67
N SER A 57 -3.26 -9.57 5.19
CA SER A 57 -2.75 -8.49 6.04
C SER A 57 -2.99 -7.13 5.39
N VAL A 58 -2.50 -6.08 6.03
CA VAL A 58 -2.54 -4.70 5.55
C VAL A 58 -1.14 -4.09 5.52
N GLY A 59 -1.01 -2.92 4.94
CA GLY A 59 0.27 -2.21 4.88
C GLY A 59 0.78 -1.76 6.24
N ARG A 60 2.08 -1.83 6.45
CA ARG A 60 2.76 -1.29 7.64
C ARG A 60 2.57 0.23 7.70
N VAL A 61 2.44 0.76 8.91
CA VAL A 61 2.07 2.17 9.13
C VAL A 61 3.25 3.05 9.58
N GLU A 62 4.32 2.44 10.07
CA GLU A 62 5.52 3.15 10.51
C GLU A 62 6.47 3.51 9.36
N LEU A 63 6.31 2.88 8.19
CA LEU A 63 7.11 3.14 7.00
C LEU A 63 6.69 4.41 6.24
N GLY A 64 5.53 4.99 6.57
CA GLY A 64 4.95 6.14 5.88
C GLY A 64 5.70 7.46 6.03
N VAL A 65 6.73 7.51 6.88
CA VAL A 65 7.49 8.72 7.19
C VAL A 65 8.48 9.06 6.09
N GLU A 66 8.75 10.35 5.90
CA GLU A 66 9.87 10.79 5.05
C GLU A 66 11.19 10.19 5.55
N ALA A 67 12.07 9.76 4.62
CA ALA A 67 13.38 9.23 4.98
C ALA A 67 14.14 10.23 5.84
N GLY A 68 14.48 9.84 7.09
CA GLY A 68 15.21 10.68 8.05
C GLY A 68 14.35 11.40 9.10
N ILE A 69 13.04 11.17 9.14
CA ILE A 69 12.17 11.62 10.23
C ILE A 69 11.97 10.44 11.18
N GLU A 70 12.45 10.56 12.42
CA GLU A 70 12.41 9.47 13.42
C GLU A 70 11.06 9.36 14.17
N ASP A 71 10.22 10.39 14.11
CA ASP A 71 8.92 10.41 14.79
C ASP A 71 7.79 10.22 13.77
N SER A 72 7.44 8.95 13.48
CA SER A 72 6.19 8.68 12.76
C SER A 72 5.02 8.72 13.74
N ASP A 73 3.95 9.40 13.36
CA ASP A 73 2.66 9.27 14.01
C ASP A 73 2.02 7.92 13.62
N VAL A 74 2.53 6.84 14.19
CA VAL A 74 2.12 5.47 13.88
C VAL A 74 0.61 5.27 14.13
N GLU A 75 0.10 5.80 15.24
CA GLU A 75 -1.34 5.74 15.55
C GLU A 75 -2.16 6.54 14.54
N GLY A 76 -1.70 7.73 14.15
CA GLY A 76 -2.34 8.55 13.13
C GLY A 76 -2.32 7.89 11.75
N ASN A 77 -1.20 7.25 11.38
CA ASN A 77 -1.10 6.50 10.14
C ASN A 77 -2.01 5.27 10.14
N ALA A 78 -2.07 4.52 11.25
CA ALA A 78 -2.97 3.38 11.42
C ALA A 78 -4.44 3.80 11.31
N ALA A 79 -4.81 4.90 11.95
CA ALA A 79 -6.15 5.46 11.85
C ALA A 79 -6.50 5.87 10.41
N THR A 80 -5.55 6.47 9.71
CA THR A 80 -5.69 6.87 8.31
C THR A 80 -5.80 5.65 7.39
N LEU A 81 -5.00 4.61 7.64
CA LEU A 81 -5.08 3.35 6.90
C LEU A 81 -6.44 2.67 7.09
N TYR A 82 -6.97 2.66 8.32
CA TYR A 82 -8.32 2.14 8.58
C TYR A 82 -9.37 2.80 7.69
N GLU A 83 -9.40 4.14 7.63
CA GLU A 83 -10.34 4.87 6.77
C GLU A 83 -10.13 4.54 5.27
N SER A 84 -8.88 4.39 4.85
CA SER A 84 -8.54 3.98 3.49
C SER A 84 -9.05 2.58 3.16
N LEU A 85 -8.92 1.64 4.09
CA LEU A 85 -9.43 0.28 3.94
C LEU A 85 -10.96 0.27 3.84
N GLN A 86 -11.68 1.06 4.66
CA GLN A 86 -13.15 1.14 4.56
C GLN A 86 -13.60 1.57 3.15
N ARG A 87 -12.88 2.49 2.50
CA ARG A 87 -13.18 2.91 1.13
C ARG A 87 -13.00 1.79 0.11
N LEU A 88 -11.99 0.92 0.30
CA LEU A 88 -11.78 -0.26 -0.54
C LEU A 88 -12.83 -1.34 -0.27
N LEU A 89 -13.23 -1.52 0.99
CA LEU A 89 -14.23 -2.51 1.38
C LEU A 89 -15.65 -2.18 0.89
N ASP A 90 -15.91 -0.92 0.52
CA ASP A 90 -17.16 -0.49 -0.10
C ASP A 90 -17.25 -0.84 -1.61
N ARG A 91 -16.19 -1.39 -2.20
CA ARG A 91 -16.15 -1.81 -3.60
C ARG A 91 -16.85 -3.17 -3.81
N PRO A 92 -17.15 -3.54 -5.07
CA PRO A 92 -17.83 -4.81 -5.36
C PRO A 92 -17.10 -6.03 -4.79
N ASP A 93 -17.83 -6.94 -4.16
CA ASP A 93 -17.29 -8.13 -3.51
C ASP A 93 -16.60 -9.10 -4.48
N ASP A 94 -16.98 -9.10 -5.75
CA ASP A 94 -16.42 -9.91 -6.81
C ASP A 94 -15.23 -9.27 -7.52
N ALA A 95 -14.84 -8.04 -7.14
CA ALA A 95 -13.64 -7.40 -7.65
C ALA A 95 -12.38 -8.20 -7.23
N LEU A 96 -11.48 -8.45 -8.19
CA LEU A 96 -10.20 -9.08 -7.91
C LEU A 96 -9.25 -8.08 -7.24
N VAL A 97 -8.61 -8.46 -6.16
CA VAL A 97 -7.62 -7.63 -5.47
C VAL A 97 -6.22 -8.01 -5.92
N LEU A 98 -5.48 -7.01 -6.36
CA LEU A 98 -4.13 -7.10 -6.92
C LEU A 98 -3.18 -6.22 -6.10
N PRO A 99 -2.58 -6.76 -5.02
CA PRO A 99 -1.59 -6.02 -4.23
C PRO A 99 -0.26 -5.87 -4.99
N ALA A 100 0.62 -4.99 -4.52
CA ALA A 100 1.95 -4.80 -5.12
C ALA A 100 2.82 -6.05 -5.00
N HIS A 101 2.64 -6.81 -3.94
CA HIS A 101 3.31 -8.09 -3.69
C HIS A 101 2.45 -8.92 -2.71
N ASP A 102 2.74 -10.20 -2.56
CA ASP A 102 2.11 -11.05 -1.55
C ASP A 102 3.14 -11.41 -0.47
N PRO A 103 3.07 -10.79 0.70
CA PRO A 103 4.04 -11.05 1.77
C PRO A 103 3.91 -12.44 2.42
N GLY A 104 2.78 -13.11 2.25
CA GLY A 104 2.45 -14.32 3.00
C GLY A 104 2.67 -15.63 2.25
N SER A 105 2.49 -15.70 0.94
CA SER A 105 2.57 -16.95 0.20
C SER A 105 3.06 -16.77 -1.23
N PRO A 106 4.16 -17.41 -1.62
CA PRO A 106 4.64 -17.42 -3.00
C PRO A 106 3.87 -18.41 -3.89
N GLU A 107 2.90 -19.18 -3.35
CA GLU A 107 2.19 -20.20 -4.12
C GLU A 107 0.89 -19.64 -4.75
N PRO A 108 0.68 -19.88 -6.07
CA PRO A 108 -0.57 -19.48 -6.74
C PRO A 108 -1.80 -20.19 -6.15
N PRO A 109 -2.98 -19.56 -6.21
CA PRO A 109 -3.28 -18.30 -6.89
C PRO A 109 -2.87 -17.06 -6.09
N VAL A 110 -2.28 -16.09 -6.76
CA VAL A 110 -1.87 -14.78 -6.18
C VAL A 110 -2.98 -13.73 -6.32
N THR A 111 -4.19 -14.15 -6.59
CA THR A 111 -5.37 -13.28 -6.71
C THR A 111 -6.51 -13.84 -5.87
N ALA A 112 -7.23 -12.97 -5.20
CA ALA A 112 -8.46 -13.28 -4.48
C ALA A 112 -9.50 -12.20 -4.75
N THR A 113 -10.77 -12.54 -4.62
CA THR A 113 -11.85 -11.55 -4.65
C THR A 113 -11.87 -10.77 -3.34
N LEU A 114 -12.46 -9.57 -3.38
CA LEU A 114 -12.62 -8.76 -2.17
C LEU A 114 -13.43 -9.49 -1.10
N ALA A 115 -14.44 -10.30 -1.49
CA ALA A 115 -15.19 -11.16 -0.58
C ALA A 115 -14.29 -12.18 0.15
N GLU A 116 -13.43 -12.88 -0.61
CA GLU A 116 -12.50 -13.86 -0.03
C GLU A 116 -11.49 -13.21 0.92
N ILE A 117 -11.04 -11.98 0.62
CA ILE A 117 -10.14 -11.23 1.48
C ILE A 117 -10.84 -10.79 2.76
N LYS A 118 -12.07 -10.29 2.68
CA LYS A 118 -12.89 -9.95 3.86
C LYS A 118 -13.07 -11.14 4.82
N GLU A 119 -13.05 -12.37 4.31
CA GLU A 119 -13.18 -13.57 5.12
C GLU A 119 -11.86 -14.06 5.74
N ARG A 120 -10.73 -13.78 5.09
CA ARG A 120 -9.41 -14.31 5.51
C ARG A 120 -8.56 -13.34 6.30
N ASN A 121 -8.73 -12.05 6.04
CA ASN A 121 -7.90 -11.00 6.61
C ASN A 121 -8.51 -10.54 7.94
N ASP A 122 -7.92 -11.02 9.03
CA ASP A 122 -8.38 -10.73 10.39
C ASP A 122 -8.33 -9.24 10.74
N ASP A 123 -7.43 -8.47 10.12
CA ASP A 123 -7.32 -7.02 10.36
C ASP A 123 -8.58 -6.28 9.95
N LEU A 124 -9.26 -6.74 8.89
CA LEU A 124 -10.48 -6.10 8.38
C LEU A 124 -11.71 -6.32 9.28
N GLY A 125 -11.65 -7.30 10.18
CA GLY A 125 -12.71 -7.60 11.14
C GLY A 125 -12.67 -6.77 12.42
N ARG A 126 -11.57 -6.03 12.67
CA ARG A 126 -11.38 -5.21 13.88
C ARG A 126 -12.17 -3.91 13.80
N ASP A 127 -12.62 -3.43 14.95
CA ASP A 127 -13.08 -2.04 14.99
C ASP A 127 -11.88 -1.08 14.91
N ARG A 128 -12.16 0.22 14.73
CA ARG A 128 -11.12 1.23 14.53
C ARG A 128 -10.12 1.31 15.69
N GLU A 129 -10.60 1.21 16.92
CA GLU A 129 -9.76 1.32 18.12
C GLU A 129 -8.84 0.10 18.26
N GLU A 130 -9.39 -1.10 18.08
CA GLU A 130 -8.64 -2.35 18.07
C GLU A 130 -7.61 -2.39 16.94
N PHE A 131 -7.98 -1.97 15.73
CA PHE A 131 -7.10 -1.90 14.58
C PHE A 131 -5.89 -0.98 14.82
N VAL A 132 -6.15 0.25 15.30
CA VAL A 132 -5.07 1.21 15.59
C VAL A 132 -4.16 0.71 16.70
N GLN A 133 -4.72 0.13 17.75
CA GLN A 133 -3.93 -0.40 18.87
C GLN A 133 -3.04 -1.56 18.41
N GLU A 134 -3.55 -2.47 17.61
CA GLU A 134 -2.81 -3.63 17.10
C GLU A 134 -1.63 -3.19 16.24
N LEU A 135 -1.88 -2.39 15.21
CA LEU A 135 -0.84 -1.92 14.31
C LEU A 135 0.21 -1.01 14.98
N ALA A 136 -0.14 -0.33 16.05
CA ALA A 136 0.78 0.53 16.80
C ALA A 136 1.56 -0.19 17.88
N SER A 137 1.14 -1.39 18.32
CA SER A 137 1.74 -2.09 19.47
C SER A 137 2.92 -2.99 19.09
N ASP A 138 2.93 -3.56 17.90
CA ASP A 138 3.97 -4.49 17.44
C ASP A 138 4.60 -3.98 16.13
N ILE A 139 5.53 -3.05 16.29
CA ILE A 139 6.23 -2.42 15.16
C ILE A 139 7.46 -3.27 14.84
N PRO A 140 7.48 -4.00 13.70
CA PRO A 140 8.63 -4.78 13.31
C PRO A 140 9.82 -3.90 12.93
N ASP A 141 11.02 -4.44 12.98
CA ASP A 141 12.23 -3.75 12.52
C ASP A 141 12.08 -3.26 11.07
N HIS A 142 12.64 -2.10 10.77
CA HIS A 142 12.64 -1.57 9.41
C HIS A 142 13.35 -2.53 8.43
N PRO A 143 12.84 -2.72 7.21
CA PRO A 143 13.55 -3.47 6.19
C PRO A 143 14.94 -2.88 5.94
N PRO A 144 15.98 -3.70 5.73
CA PRO A 144 17.37 -3.24 5.66
C PRO A 144 17.64 -2.14 4.63
N ASN A 145 16.86 -2.10 3.54
CA ASN A 145 17.04 -1.15 2.44
C ASN A 145 15.99 -0.05 2.39
N PHE A 146 15.13 0.02 3.36
CA PHE A 146 13.94 0.89 3.42
C PHE A 146 14.23 2.35 3.00
N GLU A 147 15.20 3.01 3.64
CA GLU A 147 15.53 4.41 3.31
C GLU A 147 16.08 4.56 1.89
N ARG A 148 16.89 3.60 1.45
CA ARG A 148 17.50 3.63 0.12
C ARG A 148 16.46 3.43 -0.97
N VAL A 149 15.53 2.49 -0.77
CA VAL A 149 14.38 2.28 -1.66
C VAL A 149 13.55 3.55 -1.79
N LYS A 150 13.21 4.19 -0.66
CA LYS A 150 12.46 5.46 -0.69
C LYS A 150 13.17 6.56 -1.46
N ARG A 151 14.47 6.80 -1.20
CA ARG A 151 15.25 7.84 -1.90
C ARG A 151 15.36 7.56 -3.40
N THR A 152 15.49 6.28 -3.77
CA THR A 152 15.55 5.85 -5.17
C THR A 152 14.20 6.10 -5.87
N ASN A 153 13.10 5.72 -5.23
CA ASN A 153 11.75 5.87 -5.80
C ASN A 153 11.34 7.34 -6.01
N VAL A 154 11.79 8.24 -5.15
CA VAL A 154 11.54 9.69 -5.33
C VAL A 154 12.60 10.39 -6.19
N GLY A 155 13.59 9.66 -6.72
CA GLY A 155 14.66 10.20 -7.59
C GLY A 155 15.75 10.96 -6.85
N GLN A 156 15.84 10.86 -5.53
CA GLN A 156 16.89 11.50 -4.71
C GLN A 156 18.21 10.73 -4.70
N GLU A 157 18.14 9.44 -5.04
CA GLU A 157 19.30 8.55 -5.19
C GLU A 157 19.25 7.86 -6.54
N SER A 158 20.41 7.76 -7.22
CA SER A 158 20.53 7.00 -8.46
C SER A 158 21.26 5.70 -8.18
N VAL A 159 20.63 4.59 -8.51
CA VAL A 159 21.17 3.24 -8.29
C VAL A 159 21.44 2.59 -9.64
N PRO A 160 22.58 1.90 -9.84
CA PRO A 160 22.86 1.09 -11.04
C PRO A 160 21.78 0.01 -11.24
N ASN A 161 21.48 -0.33 -12.50
CA ASN A 161 20.42 -1.28 -12.84
C ASN A 161 20.62 -2.68 -12.24
N ASP A 162 21.86 -3.11 -12.03
CA ASP A 162 22.19 -4.38 -11.38
C ASP A 162 21.89 -4.38 -9.88
N GLU A 163 22.03 -3.23 -9.22
CA GLU A 163 21.67 -3.06 -7.81
C GLU A 163 20.15 -2.85 -7.62
N LEU A 164 19.41 -2.30 -8.61
CA LEU A 164 17.96 -2.12 -8.51
C LEU A 164 17.24 -3.45 -8.26
N ALA A 165 17.69 -4.53 -8.93
CA ALA A 165 17.11 -5.86 -8.75
C ALA A 165 17.33 -6.39 -7.32
N GLU A 166 18.49 -6.10 -6.71
CA GLU A 166 18.77 -6.48 -5.31
C GLU A 166 17.93 -5.69 -4.32
N LEU A 167 17.68 -4.41 -4.60
CA LEU A 167 16.80 -3.58 -3.76
C LEU A 167 15.34 -4.06 -3.84
N GLU A 168 14.87 -4.40 -5.04
CA GLU A 168 13.49 -4.83 -5.28
C GLU A 168 13.20 -6.23 -4.73
N LEU A 169 14.15 -7.17 -4.94
CA LEU A 169 14.03 -8.57 -4.53
C LEU A 169 14.59 -8.85 -3.12
N GLY A 170 15.10 -7.84 -2.45
CA GLY A 170 15.61 -7.94 -1.09
C GLY A 170 14.53 -8.22 -0.05
N PRO A 171 14.89 -8.36 1.22
CA PRO A 171 13.94 -8.62 2.31
C PRO A 171 13.14 -7.35 2.63
N ASN A 172 12.21 -6.99 1.73
CA ASN A 172 11.34 -5.83 1.85
C ASN A 172 9.95 -6.31 2.26
N ASN A 173 9.72 -6.49 3.56
CA ASN A 173 8.39 -6.80 4.06
C ASN A 173 7.62 -5.49 4.32
N CYS A 174 6.60 -5.21 3.51
CA CYS A 174 5.71 -4.04 3.63
C CYS A 174 4.36 -4.38 4.27
N ALA A 175 4.12 -5.63 4.61
CA ALA A 175 2.92 -6.04 5.34
C ALA A 175 3.11 -5.89 6.86
N ALA A 176 2.03 -5.60 7.58
CA ALA A 176 1.96 -5.77 9.02
C ALA A 176 1.96 -7.28 9.34
N GLU A 177 2.68 -7.68 10.39
CA GLU A 177 2.70 -9.07 10.90
C GLU A 177 1.57 -9.31 11.89
#